data_b526feb7f72a0943468780314df7dff8
#
_entry.id   b526feb7f72a0943468780314df7dff8
#
_cell.length_a   1.000
_cell.length_b   1.000
_cell.length_c   1.000
_cell.angle_alpha   90.00
_cell.angle_beta   90.00
_cell.angle_gamma   90.00
#
_symmetry.space_group_name_H-M   'P 1'
#
loop_
_entity.id
_entity.type
_entity.pdbx_description
1 polymer ?
#
loop_
_entity_poly.entity_id
_entity_poly.type
_entity_poly.pdbx_seq_one_letter_code
_entity_poly.pdbx_strand_id
1 'polypeptide(L)'
;MTLTPQGEQYLTSVKHAFDEIEMATQRLSVTQGASVVQISVAPNFLIRWLMPRMSRFRALFPDVELQINASMGLLDFNRTSTDMAVYYGNGEWDDIEVEFLRKVMLVPVCGPGLLQTGPPLEKPSDLANHTLIYVSKRTWEWDNWLKKAGVEFITPKGSMQLSSSQLTTAAAQENLGVALADQTLISREIESGKLVVPFDIPLDTKKAFYLVYRKHRPLTKGMEAFRNWLMDELQA
;
A
#
# COMPACT_ATOMS: atom_id res chain seq x y z
N MET A 1 -10.56 0.52 36.04
CA MET A 1 -10.98 -0.88 36.22
C MET A 1 -10.15 -1.69 35.26
N THR A 2 -9.22 -2.51 35.75
CA THR A 2 -8.34 -3.37 34.94
C THR A 2 -8.89 -4.78 34.96
N LEU A 3 -8.86 -5.46 33.82
CA LEU A 3 -9.29 -6.85 33.73
C LEU A 3 -8.23 -7.78 34.34
N THR A 4 -8.67 -8.91 34.86
CA THR A 4 -7.76 -10.01 35.23
C THR A 4 -7.26 -10.72 33.96
N PRO A 5 -6.13 -11.47 34.00
CA PRO A 5 -5.67 -12.24 32.85
C PRO A 5 -6.73 -13.19 32.27
N GLN A 6 -7.53 -13.83 33.13
CA GLN A 6 -8.67 -14.65 32.71
C GLN A 6 -9.78 -13.82 32.08
N GLY A 7 -10.01 -12.59 32.58
CA GLY A 7 -10.97 -11.64 32.03
C GLY A 7 -10.56 -11.15 30.65
N GLU A 8 -9.27 -10.93 30.38
CA GLU A 8 -8.77 -10.55 29.06
C GLU A 8 -8.94 -11.69 28.04
N GLN A 9 -8.64 -12.92 28.45
CA GLN A 9 -8.83 -14.10 27.62
C GLN A 9 -10.30 -14.33 27.30
N TYR A 10 -11.19 -14.16 28.29
CA TYR A 10 -12.65 -14.28 28.11
C TYR A 10 -13.20 -13.17 27.23
N LEU A 11 -12.77 -11.92 27.43
CA LEU A 11 -13.17 -10.77 26.61
C LEU A 11 -12.81 -10.98 25.13
N THR A 12 -11.64 -11.56 24.87
CA THR A 12 -11.22 -11.89 23.50
C THR A 12 -12.18 -12.87 22.86
N SER A 13 -12.56 -13.92 23.54
CA SER A 13 -13.50 -14.93 23.04
C SER A 13 -14.92 -14.37 22.85
N VAL A 14 -15.38 -13.52 23.76
CA VAL A 14 -16.69 -12.85 23.67
C VAL A 14 -16.73 -11.87 22.50
N LYS A 15 -15.69 -11.05 22.32
CA LYS A 15 -15.57 -10.17 21.13
C LYS A 15 -15.68 -10.96 19.84
N HIS A 16 -14.97 -12.09 19.72
CA HIS A 16 -15.07 -12.94 18.55
C HIS A 16 -16.47 -13.45 18.29
N ALA A 17 -17.17 -13.90 19.34
CA ALA A 17 -18.54 -14.36 19.19
C ALA A 17 -19.49 -13.25 18.71
N PHE A 18 -19.34 -12.02 19.23
CA PHE A 18 -20.12 -10.88 18.78
C PHE A 18 -19.77 -10.45 17.35
N ASP A 19 -18.49 -10.43 16.99
CA ASP A 19 -18.05 -10.14 15.62
C ASP A 19 -18.63 -11.15 14.62
N GLU A 20 -18.69 -12.43 15.01
CA GLU A 20 -19.26 -13.51 14.19
C GLU A 20 -20.79 -13.37 14.04
N ILE A 21 -21.49 -13.00 15.11
CA ILE A 21 -22.94 -12.72 15.08
C ILE A 21 -23.22 -11.48 14.22
N GLU A 22 -22.45 -10.41 14.37
CA GLU A 22 -22.56 -9.20 13.56
C GLU A 22 -22.32 -9.52 12.07
N MET A 23 -21.29 -10.29 11.76
CA MET A 23 -21.01 -10.77 10.40
C MET A 23 -22.15 -11.61 9.83
N ALA A 24 -22.72 -12.51 10.62
CA ALA A 24 -23.88 -13.33 10.21
C ALA A 24 -25.12 -12.46 9.98
N THR A 25 -25.36 -11.48 10.84
CA THR A 25 -26.49 -10.56 10.71
C THR A 25 -26.35 -9.66 9.49
N GLN A 26 -25.13 -9.13 9.22
CA GLN A 26 -24.85 -8.35 8.01
C GLN A 26 -25.07 -9.16 6.73
N ARG A 27 -24.72 -10.46 6.74
CA ARG A 27 -24.99 -11.37 5.61
C ARG A 27 -26.48 -11.61 5.38
N LEU A 28 -27.29 -11.61 6.44
CA LEU A 28 -28.75 -11.78 6.37
C LEU A 28 -29.47 -10.48 6.01
N SER A 29 -28.93 -9.34 6.42
CA SER A 29 -29.50 -8.01 6.11
C SER A 29 -29.16 -7.52 4.70
N VAL A 30 -28.34 -8.24 3.92
CA VAL A 30 -28.21 -8.04 2.47
C VAL A 30 -29.52 -8.46 1.80
N THR A 31 -30.54 -7.66 2.05
CA THR A 31 -31.84 -7.76 1.44
C THR A 31 -31.68 -7.44 -0.05
N GLN A 32 -31.86 -8.47 -0.89
CA GLN A 32 -32.19 -8.38 -2.30
C GLN A 32 -31.31 -7.42 -3.15
N GLY A 33 -30.13 -7.90 -3.58
CA GLY A 33 -29.52 -7.40 -4.80
C GLY A 33 -28.03 -7.03 -4.73
N ALA A 34 -27.55 -6.33 -3.72
CA ALA A 34 -26.17 -5.91 -3.66
C ALA A 34 -25.23 -6.97 -3.05
N SER A 35 -24.14 -7.28 -3.75
CA SER A 35 -23.06 -8.13 -3.22
C SER A 35 -22.06 -7.25 -2.46
N VAL A 36 -22.02 -7.33 -1.13
CA VAL A 36 -21.05 -6.59 -0.32
C VAL A 36 -19.71 -7.33 -0.30
N VAL A 37 -18.62 -6.64 -0.57
CA VAL A 37 -17.25 -7.18 -0.50
C VAL A 37 -16.41 -6.30 0.42
N GLN A 38 -15.88 -6.88 1.48
CA GLN A 38 -15.03 -6.20 2.45
C GLN A 38 -13.54 -6.38 2.08
N ILE A 39 -12.84 -5.28 1.84
CA ILE A 39 -11.49 -5.31 1.31
C ILE A 39 -10.55 -4.49 2.21
N SER A 40 -9.41 -5.08 2.60
CA SER A 40 -8.33 -4.37 3.27
C SER A 40 -7.20 -4.10 2.27
N VAL A 41 -6.76 -2.85 2.16
CA VAL A 41 -5.81 -2.44 1.12
C VAL A 41 -4.62 -1.69 1.72
N ALA A 42 -3.41 -2.00 1.28
CA ALA A 42 -2.22 -1.23 1.62
C ALA A 42 -2.43 0.26 1.27
N PRO A 43 -2.27 1.20 2.23
CA PRO A 43 -2.74 2.59 2.10
C PRO A 43 -2.22 3.32 0.86
N ASN A 44 -0.94 3.12 0.51
CA ASN A 44 -0.36 3.78 -0.65
C ASN A 44 -0.94 3.28 -1.97
N PHE A 45 -1.16 1.97 -2.10
CA PHE A 45 -1.84 1.36 -3.24
C PHE A 45 -3.29 1.83 -3.33
N LEU A 46 -4.00 1.85 -2.20
CA LEU A 46 -5.38 2.34 -2.12
C LEU A 46 -5.51 3.75 -2.68
N ILE A 47 -4.75 4.71 -2.15
CA ILE A 47 -4.93 6.12 -2.47
C ILE A 47 -4.45 6.46 -3.88
N ARG A 48 -3.30 5.91 -4.29
CA ARG A 48 -2.64 6.31 -5.53
C ARG A 48 -3.03 5.48 -6.74
N TRP A 49 -3.36 4.21 -6.53
CA TRP A 49 -3.67 3.33 -7.64
C TRP A 49 -5.16 2.96 -7.69
N LEU A 50 -5.74 2.49 -6.60
CA LEU A 50 -7.11 1.96 -6.59
C LEU A 50 -8.16 3.08 -6.65
N MET A 51 -8.11 4.06 -5.75
CA MET A 51 -9.12 5.14 -5.66
C MET A 51 -9.34 5.89 -6.98
N PRO A 52 -8.29 6.26 -7.75
CA PRO A 52 -8.49 6.94 -9.02
C PRO A 52 -9.26 6.12 -10.08
N ARG A 53 -9.34 4.81 -9.91
CA ARG A 53 -9.98 3.86 -10.84
C ARG A 53 -11.36 3.41 -10.38
N MET A 54 -11.74 3.70 -9.14
CA MET A 54 -13.00 3.23 -8.53
C MET A 54 -14.27 3.66 -9.28
N SER A 55 -14.25 4.80 -9.97
CA SER A 55 -15.38 5.23 -10.81
C SER A 55 -15.69 4.24 -11.93
N ARG A 56 -14.65 3.63 -12.53
CA ARG A 56 -14.80 2.61 -13.57
C ARG A 56 -15.39 1.32 -13.00
N PHE A 57 -14.90 0.89 -11.83
CA PHE A 57 -15.46 -0.28 -11.15
C PHE A 57 -16.96 -0.11 -10.88
N ARG A 58 -17.35 1.03 -10.29
CA ARG A 58 -18.75 1.31 -9.96
C ARG A 58 -19.65 1.39 -11.20
N ALA A 59 -19.13 1.87 -12.33
CA ALA A 59 -19.87 1.90 -13.58
C ALA A 59 -20.12 0.50 -14.18
N LEU A 60 -19.13 -0.41 -14.02
CA LEU A 60 -19.21 -1.78 -14.55
C LEU A 60 -20.02 -2.72 -13.60
N PHE A 61 -19.95 -2.49 -12.31
CA PHE A 61 -20.53 -3.35 -11.28
C PHE A 61 -21.37 -2.54 -10.28
N PRO A 62 -22.50 -1.93 -10.71
CA PRO A 62 -23.32 -1.07 -9.85
C PRO A 62 -23.94 -1.83 -8.65
N ASP A 63 -24.14 -3.15 -8.78
CA ASP A 63 -24.72 -4.00 -7.75
C ASP A 63 -23.67 -4.57 -6.76
N VAL A 64 -22.40 -4.18 -6.89
CA VAL A 64 -21.33 -4.58 -5.95
C VAL A 64 -20.98 -3.42 -5.05
N GLU A 65 -21.27 -3.56 -3.76
CA GLU A 65 -20.84 -2.61 -2.73
C GLU A 65 -19.46 -3.00 -2.19
N LEU A 66 -18.49 -2.10 -2.28
CA LEU A 66 -17.16 -2.29 -1.69
C LEU A 66 -17.04 -1.54 -0.37
N GLN A 67 -16.73 -2.27 0.69
CA GLN A 67 -16.33 -1.72 1.98
C GLN A 67 -14.80 -1.80 2.09
N ILE A 68 -14.14 -0.66 1.94
CA ILE A 68 -12.68 -0.61 1.83
C ILE A 68 -12.07 -0.04 3.09
N ASN A 69 -11.15 -0.79 3.69
CA ASN A 69 -10.36 -0.37 4.84
C ASN A 69 -8.87 -0.26 4.45
N ALA A 70 -8.18 0.77 4.95
CA ALA A 70 -6.74 0.95 4.76
C ALA A 70 -5.96 0.29 5.91
N SER A 71 -5.13 -0.71 5.62
CA SER A 71 -4.31 -1.37 6.64
C SER A 71 -2.95 -1.80 6.10
N MET A 72 -1.94 -1.76 6.98
CA MET A 72 -0.58 -2.28 6.70
C MET A 72 -0.34 -3.65 7.34
N GLY A 73 -1.24 -4.11 8.19
CA GLY A 73 -1.10 -5.37 8.94
C GLY A 73 -1.56 -6.58 8.12
N LEU A 74 -0.92 -7.71 8.39
CA LEU A 74 -1.44 -9.00 7.96
C LEU A 74 -2.70 -9.31 8.77
N LEU A 75 -3.75 -9.73 8.07
CA LEU A 75 -5.03 -10.09 8.67
C LEU A 75 -5.09 -11.60 8.90
N ASP A 76 -5.61 -11.99 10.04
CA ASP A 76 -6.11 -13.35 10.21
C ASP A 76 -7.52 -13.43 9.59
N PHE A 77 -7.59 -13.94 8.38
CA PHE A 77 -8.86 -14.08 7.66
C PHE A 77 -9.90 -14.95 8.37
N ASN A 78 -9.48 -15.78 9.32
CA ASN A 78 -10.41 -16.60 10.12
C ASN A 78 -11.05 -15.78 11.24
N ARG A 79 -10.49 -14.62 11.55
CA ARG A 79 -10.87 -13.76 12.69
C ARG A 79 -11.37 -12.38 12.26
N THR A 80 -11.55 -12.13 10.99
CA THR A 80 -12.05 -10.86 10.45
C THR A 80 -13.17 -11.08 9.45
N SER A 81 -14.00 -10.05 9.25
CA SER A 81 -15.02 -10.00 8.21
C SER A 81 -14.43 -9.69 6.82
N THR A 82 -13.14 -9.40 6.72
CA THR A 82 -12.49 -9.06 5.46
C THR A 82 -12.51 -10.26 4.51
N ASP A 83 -12.98 -10.03 3.30
CA ASP A 83 -13.07 -11.05 2.25
C ASP A 83 -11.77 -11.15 1.45
N MET A 84 -11.17 -10.02 1.12
CA MET A 84 -9.95 -9.90 0.32
C MET A 84 -9.02 -8.83 0.88
N ALA A 85 -7.72 -8.95 0.60
CA ALA A 85 -6.81 -7.86 0.93
C ALA A 85 -5.77 -7.64 -0.18
N VAL A 86 -5.24 -6.42 -0.25
CA VAL A 86 -4.06 -6.10 -1.07
C VAL A 86 -2.87 -5.89 -0.15
N TYR A 87 -1.93 -6.84 -0.18
CA TYR A 87 -0.71 -6.83 0.62
C TYR A 87 0.50 -6.37 -0.18
N TYR A 88 1.45 -5.79 0.53
CA TYR A 88 2.80 -5.50 0.07
C TYR A 88 3.78 -6.45 0.75
N GLY A 89 4.52 -7.23 -0.01
CA GLY A 89 5.46 -8.19 0.55
C GLY A 89 6.14 -9.09 -0.48
N ASN A 90 6.58 -10.26 -0.03
CA ASN A 90 7.29 -11.24 -0.86
C ASN A 90 6.36 -12.24 -1.57
N GLY A 91 5.08 -12.30 -1.20
CA GLY A 91 4.14 -13.29 -1.72
C GLY A 91 4.14 -14.61 -0.95
N GLU A 92 4.84 -14.68 0.17
CA GLU A 92 4.98 -15.89 0.99
C GLU A 92 4.13 -15.73 2.26
N TRP A 93 2.88 -16.15 2.19
CA TRP A 93 1.94 -16.20 3.32
C TRP A 93 1.22 -17.54 3.33
N ASP A 94 1.20 -18.15 4.50
CA ASP A 94 0.54 -19.43 4.71
C ASP A 94 -1.00 -19.27 4.79
N ASP A 95 -1.72 -20.33 4.48
CA ASP A 95 -3.17 -20.49 4.65
C ASP A 95 -4.07 -19.50 3.88
N ILE A 96 -3.54 -18.78 2.90
CA ILE A 96 -4.29 -17.88 2.01
C ILE A 96 -3.96 -18.14 0.54
N GLU A 97 -4.89 -17.78 -0.36
CA GLU A 97 -4.59 -17.66 -1.78
C GLU A 97 -3.86 -16.36 -2.04
N VAL A 98 -2.86 -16.41 -2.92
CA VAL A 98 -1.97 -15.28 -3.21
C VAL A 98 -1.88 -15.08 -4.71
N GLU A 99 -2.36 -13.96 -5.21
CA GLU A 99 -2.29 -13.58 -6.60
C GLU A 99 -1.39 -12.38 -6.80
N PHE A 100 -0.37 -12.52 -7.62
CA PHE A 100 0.54 -11.44 -7.95
C PHE A 100 -0.19 -10.32 -8.70
N LEU A 101 -0.03 -9.09 -8.23
CA LEU A 101 -0.56 -7.90 -8.91
C LEU A 101 0.54 -7.19 -9.70
N ARG A 102 1.56 -6.68 -9.01
CA ARG A 102 2.65 -5.95 -9.65
C ARG A 102 3.88 -5.79 -8.76
N LYS A 103 5.06 -5.74 -9.38
CA LYS A 103 6.31 -5.43 -8.69
C LYS A 103 6.37 -3.99 -8.20
N VAL A 104 7.16 -3.76 -7.16
CA VAL A 104 7.46 -2.42 -6.64
C VAL A 104 8.86 -2.02 -7.07
N MET A 105 8.93 -0.96 -7.87
CA MET A 105 10.16 -0.36 -8.39
C MET A 105 10.31 1.03 -7.78
N LEU A 106 11.34 1.22 -6.95
CA LEU A 106 11.56 2.49 -6.27
C LEU A 106 12.51 3.39 -7.05
N VAL A 107 12.13 4.66 -7.20
CA VAL A 107 12.97 5.75 -7.73
C VAL A 107 13.05 6.89 -6.72
N PRO A 108 14.15 7.67 -6.71
CA PRO A 108 14.20 8.91 -5.94
C PRO A 108 13.21 9.91 -6.49
N VAL A 109 12.55 10.63 -5.59
CA VAL A 109 11.60 11.69 -5.92
C VAL A 109 11.74 12.88 -5.00
N CYS A 110 11.51 14.06 -5.54
CA CYS A 110 11.41 15.31 -4.77
C CYS A 110 10.37 16.24 -5.38
N GLY A 111 9.95 17.24 -4.64
CA GLY A 111 9.17 18.33 -5.21
C GLY A 111 10.05 19.22 -6.10
N PRO A 112 9.48 19.88 -7.14
CA PRO A 112 10.25 20.71 -8.08
C PRO A 112 10.94 21.91 -7.40
N GLY A 113 10.38 22.43 -6.31
CA GLY A 113 10.98 23.52 -5.55
C GLY A 113 12.34 23.17 -4.95
N LEU A 114 12.56 21.90 -4.61
CA LEU A 114 13.86 21.46 -4.09
C LEU A 114 14.98 21.64 -5.12
N LEU A 115 14.69 21.42 -6.40
CA LEU A 115 15.65 21.58 -7.50
C LEU A 115 15.88 23.05 -7.87
N GLN A 116 14.86 23.90 -7.63
CA GLN A 116 14.93 25.34 -7.99
C GLN A 116 15.70 26.16 -6.95
N THR A 117 15.55 25.82 -5.67
CA THR A 117 16.07 26.61 -4.54
C THR A 117 17.16 25.91 -3.73
N GLY A 118 17.30 24.59 -3.91
CA GLY A 118 18.27 23.76 -3.21
C GLY A 118 19.62 23.66 -3.90
N PRO A 119 20.57 22.91 -3.31
CA PRO A 119 21.82 22.54 -3.97
C PRO A 119 21.54 21.75 -5.27
N PRO A 120 22.47 21.73 -6.23
CA PRO A 120 22.34 20.92 -7.44
C PRO A 120 22.10 19.44 -7.10
N LEU A 121 21.26 18.78 -7.91
CA LEU A 121 20.96 17.36 -7.82
C LEU A 121 21.09 16.73 -9.22
N GLU A 122 22.31 16.73 -9.76
CA GLU A 122 22.62 16.32 -11.13
C GLU A 122 23.12 14.88 -11.22
N LYS A 123 23.75 14.39 -10.17
CA LYS A 123 24.28 13.02 -10.06
C LYS A 123 23.93 12.41 -8.69
N PRO A 124 23.86 11.08 -8.58
CA PRO A 124 23.45 10.40 -7.34
C PRO A 124 24.25 10.79 -6.10
N SER A 125 25.55 11.12 -6.24
CA SER A 125 26.39 11.58 -5.11
C SER A 125 25.95 12.93 -4.53
N ASP A 126 25.22 13.75 -5.29
CA ASP A 126 24.73 15.06 -4.82
C ASP A 126 23.65 14.94 -3.75
N LEU A 127 23.05 13.74 -3.60
CA LEU A 127 22.15 13.41 -2.50
C LEU A 127 22.77 13.67 -1.12
N ALA A 128 24.11 13.67 -1.01
CA ALA A 128 24.81 14.06 0.21
C ALA A 128 24.48 15.50 0.67
N ASN A 129 24.12 16.39 -0.26
CA ASN A 129 23.78 17.79 0.02
C ASN A 129 22.30 18.01 0.39
N HIS A 130 21.51 16.94 0.40
CA HIS A 130 20.07 16.99 0.63
C HIS A 130 19.65 16.21 1.87
N THR A 131 18.42 16.48 2.35
CA THR A 131 17.77 15.65 3.35
C THR A 131 17.25 14.39 2.67
N LEU A 132 17.59 13.20 3.17
CA LEU A 132 17.01 11.95 2.73
C LEU A 132 15.85 11.58 3.65
N ILE A 133 14.73 11.20 3.02
CA ILE A 133 13.51 10.83 3.72
C ILE A 133 13.35 9.30 3.67
N TYR A 134 13.25 8.68 4.84
CA TYR A 134 13.25 7.24 5.04
C TYR A 134 11.87 6.75 5.51
N VAL A 135 11.48 5.56 5.08
CA VAL A 135 10.45 4.79 5.78
C VAL A 135 11.10 4.09 6.96
N SER A 136 10.66 4.36 8.20
CA SER A 136 11.33 3.95 9.45
C SER A 136 11.69 2.45 9.54
N LYS A 137 10.85 1.56 8.98
CA LYS A 137 11.09 0.12 8.97
C LYS A 137 11.82 -0.40 7.73
N ARG A 138 12.23 0.50 6.82
CA ARG A 138 12.82 0.16 5.52
C ARG A 138 13.98 1.08 5.13
N THR A 139 14.80 1.46 6.10
CA THR A 139 15.97 2.35 5.89
C THR A 139 16.96 1.77 4.90
N TRP A 140 17.07 0.44 4.81
CA TRP A 140 17.89 -0.30 3.86
C TRP A 140 17.56 -0.04 2.38
N GLU A 141 16.40 0.52 2.07
CA GLU A 141 16.01 0.84 0.69
C GLU A 141 16.97 1.89 0.08
N TRP A 142 17.35 2.90 0.86
CA TRP A 142 18.30 3.90 0.42
C TRP A 142 19.71 3.31 0.21
N ASP A 143 20.19 2.44 1.11
CA ASP A 143 21.50 1.80 0.98
C ASP A 143 21.56 0.97 -0.31
N ASN A 144 20.51 0.21 -0.59
CA ASN A 144 20.40 -0.59 -1.80
C ASN A 144 20.30 0.28 -3.06
N TRP A 145 19.56 1.39 -2.99
CA TRP A 145 19.43 2.31 -4.12
C TRP A 145 20.77 2.97 -4.44
N LEU A 146 21.47 3.50 -3.45
CA LEU A 146 22.79 4.12 -3.59
C LEU A 146 23.79 3.14 -4.19
N LYS A 147 23.85 1.93 -3.67
CA LYS A 147 24.70 0.87 -4.23
C LYS A 147 24.38 0.60 -5.70
N LYS A 148 23.10 0.54 -6.07
CA LYS A 148 22.68 0.38 -7.46
C LYS A 148 23.07 1.55 -8.33
N ALA A 149 23.05 2.78 -7.80
CA ALA A 149 23.45 4.00 -8.48
C ALA A 149 24.97 4.18 -8.57
N GLY A 150 25.77 3.20 -8.09
CA GLY A 150 27.24 3.27 -8.12
C GLY A 150 27.83 4.19 -7.05
N VAL A 151 27.07 4.47 -5.99
CA VAL A 151 27.51 5.30 -4.86
C VAL A 151 27.67 4.40 -3.64
N GLU A 152 28.89 4.18 -3.19
CA GLU A 152 29.15 3.25 -2.09
C GLU A 152 28.65 3.77 -0.74
N PHE A 153 28.86 5.06 -0.48
CA PHE A 153 28.49 5.69 0.79
C PHE A 153 28.29 7.18 0.63
N ILE A 154 27.26 7.72 1.30
CA ILE A 154 27.08 9.16 1.50
C ILE A 154 26.64 9.44 2.94
N THR A 155 27.04 10.60 3.45
CA THR A 155 26.45 11.17 4.66
C THR A 155 25.52 12.29 4.24
N PRO A 156 24.19 12.10 4.28
CA PRO A 156 23.26 13.12 3.85
C PRO A 156 23.30 14.32 4.80
N LYS A 157 23.04 15.53 4.26
CA LYS A 157 22.98 16.78 5.05
C LYS A 157 21.96 16.69 6.19
N GLY A 158 20.90 15.92 6.02
CA GLY A 158 19.89 15.66 7.01
C GLY A 158 19.15 14.37 6.75
N SER A 159 18.43 13.88 7.75
CA SER A 159 17.57 12.70 7.62
C SER A 159 16.22 12.95 8.26
N MET A 160 15.16 12.41 7.64
CA MET A 160 13.81 12.39 8.18
C MET A 160 13.27 10.95 8.10
N GLN A 161 12.70 10.47 9.19
CA GLN A 161 12.10 9.14 9.22
C GLN A 161 10.59 9.23 9.45
N LEU A 162 9.83 8.61 8.56
CA LEU A 162 8.36 8.60 8.60
C LEU A 162 7.84 7.17 8.56
N SER A 163 6.66 6.94 9.10
CA SER A 163 6.13 5.59 9.33
C SER A 163 5.67 4.86 8.06
N SER A 164 5.45 5.56 6.95
CA SER A 164 4.94 4.97 5.71
C SER A 164 5.45 5.67 4.45
N SER A 165 5.45 4.94 3.32
CA SER A 165 5.79 5.50 2.01
C SER A 165 4.82 6.59 1.53
N GLN A 166 3.58 6.58 2.00
CA GLN A 166 2.62 7.66 1.74
C GLN A 166 3.11 8.99 2.34
N LEU A 167 3.58 8.95 3.59
CA LEU A 167 4.09 10.14 4.28
C LEU A 167 5.42 10.62 3.69
N THR A 168 6.33 9.69 3.34
CA THR A 168 7.61 10.07 2.71
C THR A 168 7.39 10.74 1.35
N THR A 169 6.45 10.25 0.57
CA THR A 169 6.09 10.85 -0.72
C THR A 169 5.45 12.23 -0.53
N ALA A 170 4.56 12.39 0.45
CA ALA A 170 3.97 13.70 0.77
C ALA A 170 5.03 14.71 1.22
N ALA A 171 5.97 14.29 2.08
CA ALA A 171 7.08 15.16 2.51
C ALA A 171 7.99 15.57 1.35
N ALA A 172 8.24 14.67 0.39
CA ALA A 172 8.96 15.00 -0.83
C ALA A 172 8.23 16.03 -1.69
N GLN A 173 6.91 15.94 -1.82
CA GLN A 173 6.07 16.93 -2.53
C GLN A 173 6.19 18.34 -1.91
N GLU A 174 6.32 18.41 -0.59
CA GLU A 174 6.50 19.67 0.16
C GLU A 174 7.96 20.16 0.17
N ASN A 175 8.82 19.61 -0.69
CA ASN A 175 10.23 19.97 -0.82
C ASN A 175 11.08 19.76 0.46
N LEU A 176 10.67 18.90 1.38
CA LEU A 176 11.38 18.63 2.63
C LEU A 176 12.62 17.77 2.44
N GLY A 177 12.82 17.19 1.26
CA GLY A 177 13.95 16.36 0.91
C GLY A 177 13.65 15.41 -0.24
N VAL A 178 14.50 14.40 -0.41
CA VAL A 178 14.38 13.36 -1.42
C VAL A 178 13.90 12.07 -0.77
N ALA A 179 12.85 11.44 -1.31
CA ALA A 179 12.31 10.17 -0.86
C ALA A 179 12.45 9.09 -1.94
N LEU A 180 12.38 7.83 -1.56
CA LEU A 180 12.16 6.73 -2.51
C LEU A 180 10.65 6.45 -2.62
N ALA A 181 10.16 6.40 -3.85
CA ALA A 181 8.74 6.14 -4.13
C ALA A 181 8.59 5.12 -5.25
N ASP A 182 7.48 4.38 -5.22
CA ASP A 182 7.12 3.44 -6.29
C ASP A 182 6.73 4.22 -7.55
N GLN A 183 7.52 4.06 -8.61
CA GLN A 183 7.39 4.80 -9.87
C GLN A 183 5.98 4.76 -10.47
N THR A 184 5.32 3.61 -10.41
CA THR A 184 3.96 3.50 -10.96
C THR A 184 2.91 4.16 -10.07
N LEU A 185 3.08 4.13 -8.76
CA LEU A 185 2.11 4.74 -7.84
C LEU A 185 2.15 6.28 -7.84
N ILE A 186 3.25 6.86 -8.34
CA ILE A 186 3.43 8.32 -8.37
C ILE A 186 3.28 8.92 -9.79
N SER A 187 2.85 8.14 -10.78
CA SER A 187 2.74 8.61 -12.17
C SER A 187 1.94 9.91 -12.30
N ARG A 188 0.81 10.01 -11.58
CA ARG A 188 -0.05 11.19 -11.58
C ARG A 188 0.61 12.43 -10.98
N GLU A 189 1.42 12.24 -9.95
CA GLU A 189 2.18 13.34 -9.32
C GLU A 189 3.30 13.83 -10.24
N ILE A 190 3.91 12.93 -11.01
CA ILE A 190 4.92 13.30 -12.02
C ILE A 190 4.23 14.03 -13.18
N GLU A 191 3.13 13.47 -13.74
CA GLU A 191 2.36 14.09 -14.82
C GLU A 191 1.84 15.48 -14.45
N SER A 192 1.43 15.67 -13.19
CA SER A 192 0.95 16.97 -12.69
C SER A 192 2.07 17.93 -12.27
N GLY A 193 3.34 17.53 -12.37
CA GLY A 193 4.51 18.32 -11.95
C GLY A 193 4.65 18.51 -10.44
N LYS A 194 3.93 17.73 -9.61
CA LYS A 194 4.05 17.76 -8.15
C LYS A 194 5.26 17.03 -7.62
N LEU A 195 5.77 16.06 -8.39
CA LEU A 195 6.99 15.33 -8.12
C LEU A 195 7.88 15.30 -9.36
N VAL A 196 9.17 15.26 -9.13
CA VAL A 196 10.20 15.06 -10.15
C VAL A 196 11.02 13.84 -9.76
N VAL A 197 11.43 13.05 -10.75
CA VAL A 197 12.40 11.95 -10.61
C VAL A 197 13.76 12.48 -11.06
N PRO A 198 14.67 12.83 -10.14
CA PRO A 198 15.98 13.37 -10.51
C PRO A 198 16.87 12.32 -11.18
N PHE A 199 16.69 11.03 -10.84
CA PHE A 199 17.47 9.93 -11.38
C PHE A 199 16.56 8.76 -11.75
N ASP A 200 16.47 8.44 -13.04
CA ASP A 200 15.71 7.29 -13.52
C ASP A 200 16.53 5.99 -13.37
N ILE A 201 16.76 5.61 -12.12
CA ILE A 201 17.45 4.40 -11.70
C ILE A 201 16.49 3.59 -10.82
N PRO A 202 15.60 2.76 -11.39
CA PRO A 202 14.60 2.05 -10.62
C PRO A 202 15.22 0.90 -9.82
N LEU A 203 15.03 0.89 -8.50
CA LEU A 203 15.43 -0.20 -7.61
C LEU A 203 14.34 -1.27 -7.55
N ASP A 204 14.63 -2.50 -7.98
CA ASP A 204 13.78 -3.66 -7.72
C ASP A 204 13.91 -4.06 -6.24
N THR A 205 12.85 -3.86 -5.47
CA THR A 205 12.83 -4.17 -4.04
C THR A 205 12.70 -5.67 -3.76
N LYS A 206 12.51 -6.50 -4.78
CA LYS A 206 12.09 -7.91 -4.68
C LYS A 206 10.75 -8.12 -3.97
N LYS A 207 9.99 -7.04 -3.81
CA LYS A 207 8.64 -7.06 -3.24
C LYS A 207 7.62 -6.64 -4.28
N ALA A 208 6.38 -7.03 -4.03
CA ALA A 208 5.27 -6.75 -4.92
C ALA A 208 3.99 -6.45 -4.14
N PHE A 209 2.97 -5.98 -4.83
CA PHE A 209 1.60 -6.03 -4.34
C PHE A 209 0.96 -7.33 -4.79
N TYR A 210 0.15 -7.89 -3.90
CA TYR A 210 -0.58 -9.13 -4.10
C TYR A 210 -2.02 -8.97 -3.65
N LEU A 211 -2.95 -9.54 -4.41
CA LEU A 211 -4.31 -9.78 -3.94
C LEU A 211 -4.32 -11.09 -3.16
N VAL A 212 -4.89 -11.07 -1.97
CA VAL A 212 -4.96 -12.24 -1.11
C VAL A 212 -6.37 -12.44 -0.56
N TYR A 213 -6.76 -13.69 -0.37
CA TYR A 213 -8.05 -14.08 0.17
C TYR A 213 -8.00 -15.50 0.75
N ARG A 214 -9.07 -15.93 1.41
CA ARG A 214 -9.14 -17.26 2.07
C ARG A 214 -8.92 -18.39 1.11
N LYS A 215 -8.03 -19.30 1.47
CA LYS A 215 -7.84 -20.58 0.78
C LYS A 215 -9.08 -21.48 0.94
N HIS A 216 -9.34 -22.29 -0.06
CA HIS A 216 -10.42 -23.28 -0.04
C HIS A 216 -11.86 -22.74 0.15
N ARG A 217 -12.06 -21.43 0.00
CA ARG A 217 -13.40 -20.84 0.01
C ARG A 217 -13.72 -20.29 -1.38
N PRO A 218 -14.86 -20.70 -1.99
CA PRO A 218 -15.27 -20.15 -3.28
C PRO A 218 -15.48 -18.63 -3.17
N LEU A 219 -15.05 -17.91 -4.19
CA LEU A 219 -15.29 -16.49 -4.29
C LEU A 219 -16.80 -16.25 -4.50
N THR A 220 -17.31 -15.19 -3.89
CA THR A 220 -18.65 -14.69 -4.22
C THR A 220 -18.60 -13.96 -5.58
N LYS A 221 -19.76 -13.77 -6.22
CA LYS A 221 -19.84 -13.02 -7.48
C LYS A 221 -19.23 -11.62 -7.39
N GLY A 222 -19.40 -10.93 -6.26
CA GLY A 222 -18.79 -9.63 -6.03
C GLY A 222 -17.26 -9.69 -5.89
N MET A 223 -16.75 -10.72 -5.21
CA MET A 223 -15.30 -10.94 -5.09
C MET A 223 -14.67 -11.27 -6.46
N GLU A 224 -15.32 -12.12 -7.26
CA GLU A 224 -14.88 -12.44 -8.63
C GLU A 224 -14.88 -11.19 -9.52
N ALA A 225 -15.93 -10.37 -9.45
CA ALA A 225 -16.03 -9.13 -10.19
C ALA A 225 -14.88 -8.17 -9.83
N PHE A 226 -14.62 -7.98 -8.53
CA PHE A 226 -13.53 -7.11 -8.08
C PHE A 226 -12.16 -7.65 -8.47
N ARG A 227 -11.91 -8.95 -8.26
CA ARG A 227 -10.67 -9.62 -8.63
C ARG A 227 -10.36 -9.48 -10.11
N ASN A 228 -11.30 -9.85 -10.97
CA ASN A 228 -11.10 -9.82 -12.43
C ASN A 228 -10.89 -8.38 -12.91
N TRP A 229 -11.72 -7.45 -12.46
CA TRP A 229 -11.54 -6.04 -12.78
C TRP A 229 -10.17 -5.49 -12.34
N LEU A 230 -9.71 -5.86 -11.13
CA LEU A 230 -8.40 -5.43 -10.60
C LEU A 230 -7.26 -5.94 -11.49
N MET A 231 -7.34 -7.20 -11.93
CA MET A 231 -6.35 -7.81 -12.83
C MET A 231 -6.35 -7.15 -14.21
N ASP A 232 -7.52 -6.87 -14.77
CA ASP A 232 -7.66 -6.21 -16.07
C ASP A 232 -7.11 -4.78 -16.04
N GLU A 233 -7.41 -4.00 -14.98
CA GLU A 233 -6.91 -2.64 -14.80
C GLU A 233 -5.38 -2.56 -14.61
N LEU A 234 -4.75 -3.65 -14.17
CA LEU A 234 -3.29 -3.71 -14.03
C LEU A 234 -2.58 -4.04 -15.36
N GLN A 235 -3.29 -4.57 -16.33
CA GLN A 235 -2.77 -4.88 -17.66
C GLN A 235 -3.00 -3.75 -18.68
N ALA A 236 -3.93 -2.84 -18.37
CA ALA A 236 -4.26 -1.68 -19.18
C ALA A 236 -3.24 -0.54 -19.02
#